data_b0e339cccd035870ac64dd33c950dbb9
#
_entry.id   b0e339cccd035870ac64dd33c950dbb9
#
_cell.length_a   1.000
_cell.length_b   1.000
_cell.length_c   1.000
_cell.angle_alpha   90.00
_cell.angle_beta   90.00
_cell.angle_gamma   90.00
#
_symmetry.space_group_name_H-M   'P 1'
#
loop_
_entity.id
_entity.type
_entity.pdbx_description
1 polymer ?
#
loop_
_entity_poly.entity_id
_entity_poly.type
_entity_poly.pdbx_seq_one_letter_code
_entity_poly.pdbx_strand_id
1 'polypeptide(L)'
;MITPSATSRLGIRFDRNEWNGAFGDIGTDLPLLAGMILTAQLDTASVLILFGAMQLFTGFFYRLPMPVQPLKAMAALVISQNLSGNILFGGGLAIGILMGILALSGALEWIAKWTPLPVVRGLQLGLALQLAQLALKDYTMREGPLGYALALIAFSIILVSYVLERSTYPAALLVIFLGFCYALFLAPESRHLPIDALTLSLHAPALHHPLLEDITQGFLLLALPQIALS
;
A
#
# COMPACT_ATOMS: atom_id res chain seq x y z
N MET A 1 -22.41 -7.34 -25.27
CA MET A 1 -22.52 -8.79 -24.96
C MET A 1 -21.21 -9.44 -25.33
N ILE A 2 -20.28 -9.56 -24.39
CA ILE A 2 -18.98 -10.23 -24.62
C ILE A 2 -19.18 -11.65 -24.14
N THR A 3 -19.24 -12.58 -25.06
CA THR A 3 -19.27 -14.02 -24.78
C THR A 3 -17.95 -14.43 -24.13
N PRO A 4 -17.94 -15.02 -22.93
CA PRO A 4 -16.72 -15.59 -22.40
C PRO A 4 -16.34 -16.81 -23.21
N SER A 5 -15.19 -16.78 -23.87
CA SER A 5 -14.62 -17.96 -24.51
C SER A 5 -14.29 -19.00 -23.45
N ALA A 6 -15.07 -20.06 -23.44
CA ALA A 6 -14.89 -21.22 -22.58
C ALA A 6 -13.72 -22.07 -23.04
N THR A 7 -12.48 -21.66 -22.84
CA THR A 7 -11.30 -22.53 -22.87
C THR A 7 -10.15 -21.88 -22.10
N SER A 8 -10.21 -21.86 -20.78
CA SER A 8 -9.00 -21.70 -20.00
C SER A 8 -8.89 -22.85 -19.01
N ARG A 9 -8.23 -23.89 -19.44
CA ARG A 9 -7.65 -24.89 -18.56
C ARG A 9 -6.67 -24.17 -17.61
N LEU A 10 -6.95 -24.19 -16.31
CA LEU A 10 -6.03 -24.24 -15.17
C LEU A 10 -4.65 -23.50 -15.26
N GLY A 11 -4.51 -22.43 -16.02
CA GLY A 11 -3.27 -21.66 -16.11
C GLY A 11 -3.41 -20.29 -15.46
N ILE A 12 -2.44 -19.91 -14.63
CA ILE A 12 -2.24 -18.52 -14.21
C ILE A 12 -2.04 -17.72 -15.51
N ARG A 13 -2.85 -16.67 -15.71
CA ARG A 13 -2.72 -15.81 -16.87
C ARG A 13 -1.62 -14.79 -16.62
N PHE A 14 -0.67 -14.71 -17.54
CA PHE A 14 0.40 -13.71 -17.55
C PHE A 14 0.24 -12.76 -18.75
N ASP A 15 -1.00 -12.30 -18.97
CA ASP A 15 -1.27 -11.35 -20.03
C ASP A 15 -0.79 -9.95 -19.63
N ARG A 16 -0.53 -9.09 -20.60
CA ARG A 16 -0.04 -7.72 -20.39
C ARG A 16 -0.98 -6.89 -19.51
N ASN A 17 -2.29 -7.09 -19.63
CA ASN A 17 -3.28 -6.42 -18.80
C ASN A 17 -3.20 -6.88 -17.34
N GLU A 18 -2.90 -8.15 -17.10
CA GLU A 18 -2.68 -8.71 -15.75
C GLU A 18 -1.43 -8.12 -15.09
N TRP A 19 -0.35 -7.93 -15.86
CA TRP A 19 0.85 -7.23 -15.36
C TRP A 19 0.55 -5.79 -15.00
N ASN A 20 -0.20 -5.06 -15.84
CA ASN A 20 -0.58 -3.68 -15.53
C ASN A 20 -1.44 -3.61 -14.27
N GLY A 21 -2.34 -4.57 -14.04
CA GLY A 21 -3.12 -4.69 -12.82
C GLY A 21 -2.25 -4.97 -11.60
N ALA A 22 -1.32 -5.93 -11.70
CA ALA A 22 -0.42 -6.30 -10.60
C ALA A 22 0.47 -5.14 -10.12
N PHE A 23 0.93 -4.30 -11.04
CA PHE A 23 1.79 -3.15 -10.73
C PHE A 23 1.01 -1.84 -10.53
N GLY A 24 -0.31 -1.83 -10.75
CA GLY A 24 -1.13 -0.62 -10.65
C GLY A 24 -1.06 0.07 -9.29
N ASP A 25 -1.06 -0.71 -8.23
CA ASP A 25 -1.08 -0.20 -6.85
C ASP A 25 0.31 0.02 -6.25
N ILE A 26 1.37 -0.47 -6.88
CA ILE A 26 2.75 -0.39 -6.33
C ILE A 26 3.18 1.07 -6.08
N GLY A 27 2.68 2.01 -6.89
CA GLY A 27 2.96 3.44 -6.73
C GLY A 27 2.36 4.05 -5.46
N THR A 28 1.37 3.41 -4.84
CA THR A 28 0.82 3.80 -3.53
C THR A 28 1.34 2.92 -2.41
N ASP A 29 1.51 1.64 -2.66
CA ASP A 29 1.86 0.66 -1.64
C ASP A 29 3.31 0.80 -1.17
N LEU A 30 4.27 0.97 -2.08
CA LEU A 30 5.68 1.14 -1.73
C LEU A 30 5.94 2.38 -0.85
N PRO A 31 5.45 3.58 -1.19
CA PRO A 31 5.64 4.75 -0.33
C PRO A 31 4.99 4.59 1.04
N LEU A 32 3.80 3.98 1.12
CA LEU A 32 3.13 3.73 2.39
C LEU A 32 3.88 2.70 3.25
N LEU A 33 4.35 1.61 2.65
CA LEU A 33 5.16 0.61 3.36
C LEU A 33 6.47 1.22 3.85
N ALA A 34 7.19 1.93 2.99
CA ALA A 34 8.42 2.61 3.36
C ALA A 34 8.18 3.65 4.47
N GLY A 35 7.13 4.45 4.35
CA GLY A 35 6.74 5.42 5.37
C GLY A 35 6.44 4.76 6.72
N MET A 36 5.68 3.67 6.75
CA MET A 36 5.40 2.92 7.98
C MET A 36 6.67 2.29 8.58
N ILE A 37 7.53 1.69 7.76
CA ILE A 37 8.79 1.09 8.21
C ILE A 37 9.65 2.15 8.90
N LEU A 38 9.81 3.31 8.28
CA LEU A 38 10.63 4.40 8.82
C LEU A 38 10.01 5.04 10.07
N THR A 39 8.71 5.31 10.05
CA THR A 39 8.03 6.01 11.14
C THR A 39 7.83 5.12 12.36
N ALA A 40 7.32 3.92 12.16
CA ALA A 40 7.05 2.97 13.23
C ALA A 40 8.25 2.09 13.59
N GLN A 41 9.41 2.33 12.95
CA GLN A 41 10.68 1.59 13.15
C GLN A 41 10.48 0.07 13.02
N LEU A 42 9.77 -0.34 11.97
CA LEU A 42 9.49 -1.74 11.71
C LEU A 42 10.71 -2.45 11.14
N ASP A 43 10.82 -3.73 11.40
CA ASP A 43 11.82 -4.57 10.74
C ASP A 43 11.50 -4.72 9.25
N THR A 44 12.35 -4.11 8.42
CA THR A 44 12.16 -4.06 6.96
C THR A 44 12.07 -5.46 6.34
N ALA A 45 12.93 -6.40 6.78
CA ALA A 45 12.94 -7.75 6.24
C ALA A 45 11.62 -8.48 6.56
N SER A 46 11.14 -8.40 7.80
CA SER A 46 9.86 -8.99 8.21
C SER A 46 8.69 -8.44 7.40
N VAL A 47 8.63 -7.12 7.22
CA VAL A 47 7.55 -6.48 6.44
C VAL A 47 7.57 -6.95 4.99
N LEU A 48 8.72 -6.89 4.32
CA LEU A 48 8.84 -7.26 2.91
C LEU A 48 8.60 -8.76 2.68
N ILE A 49 9.11 -9.63 3.57
CA ILE A 49 8.90 -11.08 3.48
C ILE A 49 7.41 -11.41 3.65
N LEU A 50 6.75 -10.84 4.65
CA LEU A 50 5.33 -11.11 4.90
C LEU A 50 4.44 -10.59 3.77
N PHE A 51 4.67 -9.36 3.28
CA PHE A 51 3.94 -8.84 2.14
C PHE A 51 4.19 -9.66 0.87
N GLY A 52 5.44 -10.03 0.59
CA GLY A 52 5.79 -10.89 -0.53
C GLY A 52 5.13 -12.27 -0.44
N ALA A 53 5.13 -12.88 0.74
CA ALA A 53 4.45 -14.17 0.97
C ALA A 53 2.93 -14.07 0.76
N MET A 54 2.30 -12.98 1.24
CA MET A 54 0.86 -12.73 1.02
C MET A 54 0.54 -12.50 -0.46
N GLN A 55 1.39 -11.76 -1.21
CA GLN A 55 1.24 -11.58 -2.65
C GLN A 55 1.29 -12.93 -3.40
N LEU A 56 2.26 -13.77 -3.06
CA LEU A 56 2.36 -15.10 -3.64
C LEU A 56 1.15 -15.96 -3.29
N PHE A 57 0.75 -15.98 -2.02
CA PHE A 57 -0.40 -16.75 -1.56
C PHE A 57 -1.69 -16.34 -2.28
N THR A 58 -2.00 -15.05 -2.37
CA THR A 58 -3.19 -14.57 -3.07
C THR A 58 -3.11 -14.84 -4.56
N GLY A 59 -1.96 -14.64 -5.19
CA GLY A 59 -1.74 -14.95 -6.60
C GLY A 59 -2.00 -16.42 -6.92
N PHE A 60 -1.53 -17.35 -6.09
CA PHE A 60 -1.82 -18.78 -6.23
C PHE A 60 -3.28 -19.14 -5.95
N PHE A 61 -3.86 -18.54 -4.90
CA PHE A 61 -5.22 -18.84 -4.47
C PHE A 61 -6.25 -18.36 -5.49
N TYR A 62 -6.13 -17.12 -5.97
CA TYR A 62 -7.04 -16.52 -6.95
C TYR A 62 -6.65 -16.84 -8.40
N ARG A 63 -5.46 -17.40 -8.63
CA ARG A 63 -4.89 -17.66 -9.96
C ARG A 63 -4.78 -16.42 -10.85
N LEU A 64 -4.67 -15.29 -10.25
CA LEU A 64 -4.51 -13.98 -10.85
C LEU A 64 -3.43 -13.22 -10.09
N PRO A 65 -2.58 -12.42 -10.75
CA PRO A 65 -1.65 -11.53 -10.08
C PRO A 65 -2.41 -10.40 -9.39
N MET A 66 -2.96 -10.69 -8.22
CA MET A 66 -3.79 -9.78 -7.45
C MET A 66 -2.94 -9.11 -6.36
N PRO A 67 -2.78 -7.77 -6.36
CA PRO A 67 -1.97 -7.09 -5.36
C PRO A 67 -2.63 -7.16 -3.98
N VAL A 68 -1.84 -7.46 -2.96
CA VAL A 68 -2.21 -7.27 -1.55
C VAL A 68 -1.77 -5.88 -1.14
N GLN A 69 -2.72 -5.09 -0.66
CA GLN A 69 -2.46 -3.69 -0.31
C GLN A 69 -2.35 -3.53 1.20
N PRO A 70 -1.49 -2.62 1.69
CA PRO A 70 -1.54 -2.20 3.08
C PRO A 70 -2.87 -1.50 3.37
N LEU A 71 -3.32 -1.55 4.61
CA LEU A 71 -4.50 -0.81 5.05
C LEU A 71 -4.21 0.69 4.98
N LYS A 72 -4.59 1.34 3.89
CA LYS A 72 -4.14 2.69 3.50
C LYS A 72 -4.46 3.76 4.55
N ALA A 73 -5.63 3.68 5.20
CA ALA A 73 -5.98 4.61 6.26
C ALA A 73 -5.10 4.41 7.51
N MET A 74 -4.86 3.16 7.90
CA MET A 74 -3.93 2.86 9.00
C MET A 74 -2.53 3.36 8.68
N ALA A 75 -2.03 3.08 7.48
CA ALA A 75 -0.70 3.52 7.05
C ALA A 75 -0.57 5.05 7.09
N ALA A 76 -1.55 5.77 6.55
CA ALA A 76 -1.57 7.24 6.57
C ALA A 76 -1.60 7.81 7.99
N LEU A 77 -2.38 7.20 8.90
CA LEU A 77 -2.45 7.62 10.30
C LEU A 77 -1.14 7.34 11.04
N VAL A 78 -0.53 6.17 10.84
CA VAL A 78 0.77 5.83 11.45
C VAL A 78 1.83 6.85 11.05
N ILE A 79 1.92 7.18 9.75
CA ILE A 79 2.92 8.12 9.24
C ILE A 79 2.63 9.55 9.73
N SER A 80 1.39 10.02 9.64
CA SER A 80 1.04 11.40 9.97
C SER A 80 1.09 11.70 11.47
N GLN A 81 0.80 10.71 12.33
CA GLN A 81 0.78 10.85 13.78
C GLN A 81 2.04 10.29 14.47
N ASN A 82 3.01 9.77 13.69
CA ASN A 82 4.23 9.15 14.22
C ASN A 82 3.94 8.05 15.25
N LEU A 83 3.00 7.16 14.97
CA LEU A 83 2.62 6.09 15.89
C LEU A 83 3.68 4.98 15.93
N SER A 84 3.81 4.36 17.10
CA SER A 84 4.77 3.27 17.32
C SER A 84 4.35 1.98 16.63
N GLY A 85 5.33 1.10 16.35
CA GLY A 85 5.08 -0.23 15.79
C GLY A 85 4.17 -1.09 16.64
N ASN A 86 4.24 -0.97 17.98
CA ASN A 86 3.39 -1.75 18.88
C ASN A 86 1.90 -1.39 18.71
N ILE A 87 1.59 -0.09 18.59
CA ILE A 87 0.21 0.37 18.31
C ILE A 87 -0.26 -0.12 16.94
N LEU A 88 0.62 -0.12 15.94
CA LEU A 88 0.31 -0.65 14.60
C LEU A 88 0.02 -2.16 14.65
N PHE A 89 0.83 -2.95 15.36
CA PHE A 89 0.58 -4.38 15.54
C PHE A 89 -0.71 -4.65 16.31
N GLY A 90 -0.96 -3.86 17.37
CA GLY A 90 -2.22 -3.93 18.12
C GLY A 90 -3.44 -3.63 17.26
N GLY A 91 -3.38 -2.56 16.46
CA GLY A 91 -4.44 -2.18 15.53
C GLY A 91 -4.65 -3.21 14.42
N GLY A 92 -3.57 -3.75 13.85
CA GLY A 92 -3.61 -4.82 12.86
C GLY A 92 -4.25 -6.11 13.40
N LEU A 93 -3.89 -6.50 14.63
CA LEU A 93 -4.51 -7.64 15.29
C LEU A 93 -6.01 -7.40 15.55
N ALA A 94 -6.36 -6.23 16.07
CA ALA A 94 -7.72 -5.88 16.39
C ALA A 94 -8.63 -5.89 15.15
N ILE A 95 -8.18 -5.26 14.04
CA ILE A 95 -8.96 -5.26 12.79
C ILE A 95 -9.04 -6.67 12.19
N GLY A 96 -7.95 -7.44 12.23
CA GLY A 96 -7.93 -8.82 11.74
C GLY A 96 -8.94 -9.70 12.45
N ILE A 97 -8.99 -9.65 13.79
CA ILE A 97 -9.95 -10.38 14.60
C ILE A 97 -11.37 -9.92 14.29
N LEU A 98 -11.61 -8.61 14.28
CA LEU A 98 -12.95 -8.07 14.04
C LEU A 98 -13.47 -8.43 12.65
N MET A 99 -12.66 -8.24 11.60
CA MET A 99 -13.03 -8.61 10.23
C MET A 99 -13.23 -10.12 10.09
N GLY A 100 -12.43 -10.93 10.79
CA GLY A 100 -12.62 -12.38 10.85
C GLY A 100 -13.97 -12.77 11.47
N ILE A 101 -14.34 -12.16 12.59
CA ILE A 101 -15.64 -12.39 13.23
C ILE A 101 -16.80 -11.96 12.32
N LEU A 102 -16.70 -10.78 11.70
CA LEU A 102 -17.71 -10.28 10.77
C LEU A 102 -17.85 -11.17 9.53
N ALA A 103 -16.73 -11.69 9.00
CA ALA A 103 -16.74 -12.61 7.86
C ALA A 103 -17.41 -13.94 8.21
N LEU A 104 -17.03 -14.54 9.35
CA LEU A 104 -17.56 -15.83 9.80
C LEU A 104 -19.04 -15.76 10.20
N SER A 105 -19.50 -14.63 10.71
CA SER A 105 -20.90 -14.41 11.08
C SER A 105 -21.80 -14.05 9.89
N GLY A 106 -21.24 -13.76 8.72
CA GLY A 106 -21.98 -13.23 7.57
C GLY A 106 -22.41 -11.76 7.73
N ALA A 107 -22.01 -11.11 8.82
CA ALA A 107 -22.38 -9.71 9.09
C ALA A 107 -21.80 -8.72 8.08
N LEU A 108 -20.69 -9.05 7.42
CA LEU A 108 -20.12 -8.22 6.34
C LEU A 108 -21.11 -8.01 5.19
N GLU A 109 -21.80 -9.08 4.75
CA GLU A 109 -22.80 -8.96 3.68
C GLU A 109 -23.98 -8.10 4.11
N TRP A 110 -24.37 -8.20 5.39
CA TRP A 110 -25.46 -7.39 5.94
C TRP A 110 -25.05 -5.91 5.99
N ILE A 111 -23.86 -5.59 6.50
CA ILE A 111 -23.31 -4.22 6.53
C ILE A 111 -23.19 -3.64 5.12
N ALA A 112 -22.68 -4.41 4.16
CA ALA A 112 -22.52 -3.97 2.77
C ALA A 112 -23.86 -3.60 2.13
N LYS A 113 -24.94 -4.30 2.45
CA LYS A 113 -26.29 -3.97 1.95
C LYS A 113 -26.86 -2.66 2.51
N TRP A 114 -26.47 -2.30 3.73
CA TRP A 114 -26.97 -1.09 4.40
C TRP A 114 -26.08 0.14 4.18
N THR A 115 -24.88 -0.05 3.62
CA THR A 115 -23.95 1.05 3.38
C THR A 115 -24.28 1.79 2.09
N PRO A 116 -24.74 3.05 2.13
CA PRO A 116 -25.08 3.81 0.94
C PRO A 116 -23.83 4.16 0.12
N LEU A 117 -23.89 4.01 -1.20
CA LEU A 117 -22.80 4.38 -2.12
C LEU A 117 -22.22 5.79 -1.90
N PRO A 118 -23.03 6.84 -1.60
CA PRO A 118 -22.46 8.17 -1.32
C PRO A 118 -21.52 8.20 -0.12
N VAL A 119 -21.79 7.40 0.92
CA VAL A 119 -20.92 7.30 2.09
C VAL A 119 -19.59 6.69 1.71
N VAL A 120 -19.59 5.58 0.97
CA VAL A 120 -18.37 4.93 0.47
C VAL A 120 -17.54 5.91 -0.38
N ARG A 121 -18.16 6.62 -1.30
CA ARG A 121 -17.47 7.62 -2.13
C ARG A 121 -16.92 8.79 -1.32
N GLY A 122 -17.64 9.24 -0.30
CA GLY A 122 -17.17 10.28 0.61
C GLY A 122 -15.91 9.85 1.38
N LEU A 123 -15.91 8.62 1.90
CA LEU A 123 -14.77 8.03 2.58
C LEU A 123 -13.56 7.86 1.64
N GLN A 124 -13.79 7.38 0.43
CA GLN A 124 -12.74 7.27 -0.60
C GLN A 124 -12.13 8.63 -0.95
N LEU A 125 -12.95 9.68 -1.10
CA LEU A 125 -12.49 11.04 -1.32
C LEU A 125 -11.65 11.55 -0.14
N GLY A 126 -12.12 11.33 1.09
CA GLY A 126 -11.38 11.68 2.30
C GLY A 126 -10.01 11.02 2.36
N LEU A 127 -9.94 9.71 2.07
CA LEU A 127 -8.69 8.98 1.99
C LEU A 127 -7.77 9.52 0.88
N ALA A 128 -8.32 9.80 -0.30
CA ALA A 128 -7.55 10.36 -1.41
C ALA A 128 -6.94 11.72 -1.05
N LEU A 129 -7.69 12.59 -0.38
CA LEU A 129 -7.19 13.88 0.10
C LEU A 129 -6.10 13.72 1.17
N GLN A 130 -6.26 12.77 2.09
CA GLN A 130 -5.26 12.45 3.11
C GLN A 130 -3.95 11.95 2.49
N LEU A 131 -4.03 11.04 1.51
CA LEU A 131 -2.87 10.54 0.79
C LEU A 131 -2.20 11.64 -0.05
N ALA A 132 -2.98 12.51 -0.70
CA ALA A 132 -2.45 13.66 -1.43
C ALA A 132 -1.71 14.63 -0.48
N GLN A 133 -2.26 14.90 0.69
CA GLN A 133 -1.62 15.73 1.71
C GLN A 133 -0.32 15.09 2.21
N LEU A 134 -0.31 13.79 2.46
CA LEU A 134 0.87 13.03 2.83
C LEU A 134 1.96 13.14 1.76
N ALA A 135 1.61 12.89 0.49
CA ALA A 135 2.53 12.97 -0.64
C ALA A 135 3.16 14.36 -0.78
N LEU A 136 2.36 15.42 -0.61
CA LEU A 136 2.86 16.79 -0.71
C LEU A 136 3.73 17.20 0.48
N LYS A 137 3.25 16.98 1.71
CA LYS A 137 3.94 17.47 2.92
C LYS A 137 5.14 16.63 3.29
N ASP A 138 4.96 15.29 3.32
CA ASP A 138 5.97 14.41 3.90
C ASP A 138 7.02 13.93 2.89
N TYR A 139 6.68 13.96 1.59
CA TYR A 139 7.61 13.56 0.55
C TYR A 139 8.08 14.75 -0.30
N THR A 140 7.15 15.45 -0.98
CA THR A 140 7.51 16.48 -1.95
C THR A 140 8.19 17.70 -1.30
N MET A 141 7.61 18.23 -0.21
CA MET A 141 8.15 19.43 0.45
C MET A 141 9.50 19.17 1.15
N ARG A 142 9.75 17.95 1.61
CA ARG A 142 11.03 17.61 2.24
C ARG A 142 12.22 17.69 1.28
N GLU A 143 11.99 17.44 0.00
CA GLU A 143 13.02 17.53 -1.05
C GLU A 143 13.18 18.96 -1.61
N GLY A 144 12.35 19.90 -1.16
CA GLY A 144 12.41 21.30 -1.62
C GLY A 144 12.10 21.46 -3.12
N PRO A 145 12.81 22.39 -3.83
CA PRO A 145 12.54 22.65 -5.26
C PRO A 145 12.66 21.42 -6.14
N LEU A 146 13.57 20.51 -5.80
CA LEU A 146 13.79 19.28 -6.54
C LEU A 146 12.61 18.31 -6.40
N GLY A 147 12.04 18.22 -5.18
CA GLY A 147 10.83 17.45 -4.93
C GLY A 147 9.64 17.92 -5.76
N TYR A 148 9.45 19.23 -5.89
CA TYR A 148 8.41 19.78 -6.76
C TYR A 148 8.63 19.45 -8.24
N ALA A 149 9.88 19.54 -8.72
CA ALA A 149 10.23 19.18 -10.09
C ALA A 149 9.94 17.69 -10.36
N LEU A 150 10.36 16.81 -9.46
CA LEU A 150 10.09 15.37 -9.56
C LEU A 150 8.60 15.05 -9.52
N ALA A 151 7.85 15.70 -8.63
CA ALA A 151 6.39 15.54 -8.55
C ALA A 151 5.69 15.98 -9.84
N LEU A 152 6.11 17.09 -10.45
CA LEU A 152 5.59 17.56 -11.73
C LEU A 152 5.92 16.60 -12.88
N ILE A 153 7.13 16.06 -12.92
CA ILE A 153 7.53 15.05 -13.91
C ILE A 153 6.68 13.78 -13.74
N ALA A 154 6.58 13.28 -12.50
CA ALA A 154 5.77 12.09 -12.20
C ALA A 154 4.29 12.30 -12.58
N PHE A 155 3.71 13.45 -12.23
CA PHE A 155 2.35 13.82 -12.60
C PHE A 155 2.19 13.88 -14.11
N SER A 156 3.14 14.47 -14.84
CA SER A 156 3.14 14.53 -16.29
C SER A 156 3.18 13.15 -16.94
N ILE A 157 4.00 12.23 -16.42
CA ILE A 157 4.07 10.84 -16.89
C ILE A 157 2.69 10.17 -16.74
N ILE A 158 2.05 10.32 -15.57
CA ILE A 158 0.74 9.73 -15.30
C ILE A 158 -0.33 10.35 -16.20
N LEU A 159 -0.34 11.68 -16.33
CA LEU A 159 -1.30 12.39 -17.15
C LEU A 159 -1.19 12.02 -18.63
N VAL A 160 0.03 11.98 -19.17
CA VAL A 160 0.29 11.57 -20.55
C VAL A 160 -0.13 10.12 -20.77
N SER A 161 0.19 9.24 -19.83
CA SER A 161 -0.24 7.83 -19.91
C SER A 161 -1.76 7.68 -19.92
N TYR A 162 -2.46 8.51 -19.13
CA TYR A 162 -3.92 8.52 -19.07
C TYR A 162 -4.56 9.07 -20.35
N VAL A 163 -4.06 10.21 -20.85
CA VAL A 163 -4.62 10.89 -22.03
C VAL A 163 -4.39 10.09 -23.32
N LEU A 164 -3.24 9.44 -23.43
CA LEU A 164 -2.90 8.69 -24.66
C LEU A 164 -3.62 7.33 -24.74
N GLU A 165 -4.35 6.88 -23.70
CA GLU A 165 -5.07 5.58 -23.63
C GLU A 165 -4.28 4.37 -24.18
N ARG A 166 -3.05 4.58 -24.60
CA ARG A 166 -2.18 3.69 -25.36
C ARG A 166 -0.94 3.28 -24.57
N SER A 167 -0.92 3.57 -23.25
CA SER A 167 0.27 3.26 -22.48
C SER A 167 0.55 1.77 -22.47
N THR A 168 1.57 1.43 -23.23
CA THR A 168 2.13 0.09 -23.34
C THR A 168 2.79 -0.36 -22.04
N TYR A 169 3.18 0.62 -21.21
CA TYR A 169 3.91 0.43 -19.97
C TYR A 169 3.13 0.99 -18.79
N PRO A 170 3.12 0.31 -17.64
CA PRO A 170 2.48 0.83 -16.44
C PRO A 170 3.20 2.10 -15.98
N ALA A 171 2.46 3.22 -15.92
CA ALA A 171 3.01 4.52 -15.51
C ALA A 171 3.68 4.45 -14.13
N ALA A 172 3.15 3.63 -13.24
CA ALA A 172 3.72 3.40 -11.91
C ALA A 172 5.18 2.92 -11.97
N LEU A 173 5.52 2.00 -12.87
CA LEU A 173 6.91 1.53 -13.02
C LEU A 173 7.83 2.63 -13.52
N LEU A 174 7.37 3.50 -14.42
CA LEU A 174 8.16 4.64 -14.90
C LEU A 174 8.43 5.64 -13.78
N VAL A 175 7.43 5.92 -12.93
CA VAL A 175 7.60 6.81 -11.78
C VAL A 175 8.53 6.21 -10.74
N ILE A 176 8.43 4.90 -10.46
CA ILE A 176 9.36 4.20 -9.55
C ILE A 176 10.77 4.24 -10.09
N PHE A 177 10.95 3.97 -11.39
CA PHE A 177 12.26 4.03 -12.03
C PHE A 177 12.85 5.44 -11.97
N LEU A 178 12.04 6.48 -12.17
CA LEU A 178 12.46 7.88 -11.99
C LEU A 178 12.93 8.14 -10.55
N GLY A 179 12.18 7.67 -9.55
CA GLY A 179 12.56 7.78 -8.15
C GLY A 179 13.84 7.03 -7.81
N PHE A 180 14.03 5.85 -8.38
CA PHE A 180 15.26 5.08 -8.23
C PHE A 180 16.47 5.78 -8.87
N CYS A 181 16.34 6.32 -10.07
CA CYS A 181 17.37 7.13 -10.70
C CYS A 181 17.70 8.37 -9.87
N TYR A 182 16.70 9.06 -9.34
CA TYR A 182 16.91 10.17 -8.42
C TYR A 182 17.71 9.76 -7.20
N ALA A 183 17.34 8.65 -6.55
CA ALA A 183 18.03 8.16 -5.36
C ALA A 183 19.50 7.81 -5.62
N LEU A 184 19.81 7.26 -6.81
CA LEU A 184 21.17 6.88 -7.17
C LEU A 184 22.06 8.06 -7.60
N PHE A 185 21.51 9.02 -8.34
CA PHE A 185 22.34 10.02 -9.02
C PHE A 185 22.24 11.43 -8.44
N LEU A 186 21.12 11.78 -7.83
CA LEU A 186 20.79 13.14 -7.43
C LEU A 186 20.51 13.32 -5.93
N ALA A 187 20.31 12.21 -5.20
CA ALA A 187 20.07 12.31 -3.77
C ALA A 187 21.31 12.88 -3.04
N PRO A 188 21.13 13.76 -2.04
CA PRO A 188 22.24 14.27 -1.24
C PRO A 188 23.05 13.11 -0.63
N GLU A 189 24.38 13.25 -0.58
CA GLU A 189 25.29 12.20 -0.05
C GLU A 189 24.89 11.68 1.34
N SER A 190 24.31 12.53 2.17
CA SER A 190 23.79 12.14 3.49
C SER A 190 22.60 11.16 3.44
N ARG A 191 21.99 10.99 2.26
CA ARG A 191 20.87 10.08 2.01
C ARG A 191 21.24 8.90 1.11
N HIS A 192 22.48 8.83 0.63
CA HIS A 192 22.96 7.62 -0.03
C HIS A 192 22.83 6.47 0.98
N LEU A 193 22.00 5.52 0.65
CA LEU A 193 21.94 4.28 1.40
C LEU A 193 23.36 3.72 1.43
N PRO A 194 24.00 3.57 2.61
CA PRO A 194 25.28 2.89 2.66
C PRO A 194 25.07 1.52 2.00
N ILE A 195 25.95 1.17 1.06
CA ILE A 195 25.86 -0.13 0.36
C ILE A 195 25.81 -1.28 1.37
N ASP A 196 26.37 -1.08 2.56
CA ASP A 196 26.31 -1.99 3.71
C ASP A 196 24.89 -2.13 4.28
N ALA A 197 24.01 -1.14 4.10
CA ALA A 197 22.59 -1.26 4.49
C ALA A 197 21.75 -2.09 3.49
N LEU A 198 22.29 -2.33 2.29
CA LEU A 198 21.76 -3.28 1.32
C LEU A 198 22.14 -4.73 1.63
N THR A 199 22.88 -5.01 2.72
CA THR A 199 22.93 -6.37 3.24
C THR A 199 21.51 -6.72 3.70
N LEU A 200 20.74 -7.30 2.78
CA LEU A 200 19.48 -7.98 3.09
C LEU A 200 19.82 -9.07 4.11
N SER A 201 19.79 -8.71 5.38
CA SER A 201 19.82 -9.70 6.44
C SER A 201 18.48 -10.45 6.41
N LEU A 202 18.38 -11.44 5.52
CA LEU A 202 17.24 -12.33 5.48
C LEU A 202 17.22 -13.11 6.79
N HIS A 203 16.35 -12.70 7.68
CA HIS A 203 16.06 -13.42 8.92
C HIS A 203 14.59 -13.78 8.97
N ALA A 204 14.25 -14.76 9.79
CA ALA A 204 12.85 -15.13 9.97
C ALA A 204 12.06 -13.93 10.53
N PRO A 205 10.82 -13.69 10.06
CA PRO A 205 9.99 -12.60 10.55
C PRO A 205 9.86 -12.63 12.07
N ALA A 206 10.13 -11.50 12.70
CA ALA A 206 10.02 -11.36 14.14
C ALA A 206 8.55 -11.32 14.57
N LEU A 207 8.16 -12.19 15.49
CA LEU A 207 6.82 -12.16 16.09
C LEU A 207 6.80 -11.12 17.22
N HIS A 208 5.95 -10.14 17.05
CA HIS A 208 5.72 -9.10 18.07
C HIS A 208 4.43 -9.42 18.83
N HIS A 209 4.48 -9.30 20.13
CA HIS A 209 3.34 -9.51 21.03
C HIS A 209 2.89 -8.14 21.57
N PRO A 210 1.92 -7.46 20.93
CA PRO A 210 1.41 -6.20 21.45
C PRO A 210 0.75 -6.40 22.81
N LEU A 211 0.95 -5.45 23.72
CA LEU A 211 0.30 -5.44 25.02
C LEU A 211 -1.20 -5.11 24.84
N LEU A 212 -2.00 -5.40 25.86
CA LEU A 212 -3.43 -5.11 25.82
C LEU A 212 -3.72 -3.63 25.62
N GLU A 213 -2.86 -2.77 26.16
CA GLU A 213 -2.91 -1.32 25.98
C GLU A 213 -2.65 -0.91 24.53
N ASP A 214 -1.66 -1.53 23.87
CA ASP A 214 -1.36 -1.30 22.45
C ASP A 214 -2.53 -1.73 21.55
N ILE A 215 -3.21 -2.84 21.92
CA ILE A 215 -4.37 -3.34 21.19
C ILE A 215 -5.55 -2.37 21.34
N THR A 216 -5.80 -1.84 22.54
CA THR A 216 -6.90 -0.89 22.75
C THR A 216 -6.64 0.45 22.07
N GLN A 217 -5.43 0.98 22.15
CA GLN A 217 -5.03 2.20 21.44
C GLN A 217 -5.06 1.98 19.93
N GLY A 218 -4.50 0.88 19.45
CA GLY A 218 -4.51 0.51 18.04
C GLY A 218 -5.92 0.31 17.48
N PHE A 219 -6.84 -0.25 18.29
CA PHE A 219 -8.24 -0.36 17.91
C PHE A 219 -8.89 1.01 17.70
N LEU A 220 -8.73 1.91 18.66
CA LEU A 220 -9.38 3.23 18.63
C LEU A 220 -8.77 4.14 17.55
N LEU A 221 -7.43 4.18 17.46
CA LEU A 221 -6.73 5.11 16.57
C LEU A 221 -6.62 4.62 15.13
N LEU A 222 -6.54 3.31 14.92
CA LEU A 222 -6.22 2.73 13.62
C LEU A 222 -7.32 1.84 13.06
N ALA A 223 -7.81 0.86 13.85
CA ALA A 223 -8.76 -0.12 13.36
C ALA A 223 -10.14 0.50 13.09
N LEU A 224 -10.62 1.35 13.98
CA LEU A 224 -11.94 1.96 13.87
C LEU A 224 -12.08 2.88 12.64
N PRO A 225 -11.14 3.80 12.33
CA PRO A 225 -11.14 4.54 11.08
C PRO A 225 -11.02 3.65 9.84
N GLN A 226 -10.22 2.59 9.90
CA GLN A 226 -10.03 1.68 8.79
C GLN A 226 -11.29 0.86 8.48
N ILE A 227 -12.04 0.40 9.50
CA ILE A 227 -13.29 -0.36 9.32
C ILE A 227 -14.33 0.47 8.55
N ALA A 228 -14.38 1.77 8.82
CA ALA A 228 -15.28 2.67 8.11
C ALA A 228 -14.93 2.82 6.62
N LEU A 229 -13.70 2.45 6.21
CA LEU A 229 -13.18 2.53 4.85
C LEU A 229 -13.11 1.17 4.13
N SER A 230 -13.32 0.07 4.84
CA SER A 230 -13.29 -1.29 4.31
C SER A 230 -14.66 -1.75 3.83
#